data_c3c810e19d36747324ca0ef1d5332092
#
_entry.id   c3c810e19d36747324ca0ef1d5332092
#
_cell.length_a   1.000
_cell.length_b   1.000
_cell.length_c   1.000
_cell.angle_alpha   90.00
_cell.angle_beta   90.00
_cell.angle_gamma   90.00
#
_symmetry.space_group_name_H-M   'P 1'
#
loop_
_entity.id
_entity.type
_entity.pdbx_description
1 polymer ?
#
loop_
_entity_poly.entity_id
_entity_poly.type
_entity_poly.pdbx_seq_one_letter_code
_entity_poly.pdbx_strand_id
1 'polypeptide(L)'
;QYTSRNKNIKLIGVTSKKESLLYKNCDTAFLMPTIKEAGPENIVPTSSTTCQLALGDAIAIACMNYKKFNKFDFKKIHPSGNLSVRLKTVGDLMKTGKRIPFISDKIKMKKALKIINKKKLGVLIVQNKIKRTVGIITDGDLKRIAQKFNKFDNLETRKVMTKNPLSVEEDTLAASALSIMNSKKITSLCVHRKKKIKTTVGLLHMHDILRSNIN
;
A
#
# COMPACT_ATOMS: atom_id res chain seq x y z
N GLN A 1 27.90 9.36 37.43
CA GLN A 1 28.29 8.29 38.41
C GLN A 1 27.38 7.05 38.33
N TYR A 2 26.05 7.17 38.17
CA TYR A 2 25.17 5.99 38.10
C TYR A 2 25.42 5.16 36.83
N THR A 3 25.45 5.81 35.69
CA THR A 3 25.65 5.14 34.37
C THR A 3 27.02 4.52 34.24
N SER A 4 28.09 5.19 34.76
CA SER A 4 29.46 4.66 34.73
C SER A 4 29.67 3.42 35.61
N ARG A 5 28.82 3.22 36.61
CA ARG A 5 28.83 2.01 37.47
C ARG A 5 28.04 0.84 36.86
N ASN A 6 27.18 1.07 35.87
CA ASN A 6 26.36 0.06 35.27
C ASN A 6 26.76 -0.18 33.80
N LYS A 7 27.57 -1.20 33.57
CA LYS A 7 28.11 -1.55 32.23
C LYS A 7 27.04 -1.85 31.16
N ASN A 8 25.79 -2.10 31.59
CA ASN A 8 24.67 -2.37 30.67
C ASN A 8 24.00 -1.10 30.13
N ILE A 9 24.36 0.06 30.69
CA ILE A 9 23.83 1.36 30.25
C ILE A 9 24.88 2.05 29.39
N LYS A 10 24.51 2.39 28.16
CA LYS A 10 25.33 3.25 27.29
C LYS A 10 24.82 4.69 27.34
N LEU A 11 25.69 5.59 27.67
CA LEU A 11 25.40 7.02 27.77
C LEU A 11 25.70 7.69 26.43
N ILE A 12 24.70 8.27 25.83
CA ILE A 12 24.86 9.11 24.63
C ILE A 12 24.73 10.57 25.07
N GLY A 13 25.77 11.35 24.81
CA GLY A 13 25.83 12.78 25.14
C GLY A 13 25.56 13.64 23.89
N VAL A 14 24.72 14.67 24.05
CA VAL A 14 24.51 15.70 23.01
C VAL A 14 24.93 17.04 23.64
N THR A 15 25.93 17.70 23.09
CA THR A 15 26.47 18.92 23.64
C THR A 15 27.15 19.76 22.56
N SER A 16 27.22 21.08 22.76
CA SER A 16 27.98 21.99 21.89
C SER A 16 29.42 22.25 22.40
N LYS A 17 29.79 21.72 23.59
CA LYS A 17 31.09 21.99 24.25
C LYS A 17 31.88 20.70 24.44
N LYS A 18 33.02 20.55 23.76
CA LYS A 18 33.94 19.41 23.90
C LYS A 18 34.50 19.29 25.33
N GLU A 19 34.62 20.41 26.05
CA GLU A 19 35.16 20.42 27.41
C GLU A 19 34.12 20.12 28.50
N SER A 20 32.84 19.90 28.11
CA SER A 20 31.80 19.60 29.08
C SER A 20 31.98 18.22 29.74
N LEU A 21 31.57 18.12 31.00
CA LEU A 21 31.57 16.84 31.72
C LEU A 21 30.76 15.75 30.99
N LEU A 22 29.68 16.13 30.32
CA LEU A 22 28.88 15.23 29.54
C LEU A 22 29.68 14.64 28.37
N TYR A 23 30.37 15.47 27.59
CA TYR A 23 31.21 15.02 26.47
C TYR A 23 32.33 14.07 26.93
N LYS A 24 32.99 14.40 28.03
CA LYS A 24 34.12 13.62 28.55
C LYS A 24 33.71 12.28 29.17
N ASN A 25 32.46 12.13 29.61
CA ASN A 25 31.99 10.95 30.36
C ASN A 25 30.94 10.13 29.65
N CYS A 26 30.55 10.45 28.40
CA CYS A 26 29.63 9.64 27.64
C CYS A 26 30.34 8.57 26.79
N ASP A 27 29.67 7.48 26.49
CA ASP A 27 30.19 6.42 25.62
C ASP A 27 30.18 6.84 24.14
N THR A 28 29.24 7.69 23.75
CA THR A 28 29.12 8.26 22.41
C THR A 28 28.67 9.70 22.50
N ALA A 29 29.38 10.61 21.81
CA ALA A 29 29.05 12.01 21.81
C ALA A 29 28.62 12.52 20.43
N PHE A 30 27.52 13.27 20.41
CA PHE A 30 27.14 14.12 19.29
C PHE A 30 27.50 15.56 19.61
N LEU A 31 28.48 16.08 18.89
CA LEU A 31 28.89 17.46 19.05
C LEU A 31 28.03 18.37 18.19
N MET A 32 27.19 19.17 18.81
CA MET A 32 26.37 20.17 18.15
C MET A 32 27.22 21.40 17.78
N PRO A 33 26.91 22.09 16.68
CA PRO A 33 27.53 23.37 16.39
C PRO A 33 27.22 24.40 17.50
N THR A 34 28.15 25.26 17.80
CA THR A 34 27.88 26.44 18.60
C THR A 34 27.13 27.44 17.75
N ILE A 35 25.89 27.68 18.09
CA ILE A 35 24.97 28.55 17.33
C ILE A 35 24.46 29.67 18.23
N LYS A 36 24.19 30.81 17.59
CA LYS A 36 23.61 31.97 18.27
C LYS A 36 22.10 31.75 18.40
N GLU A 37 21.58 31.96 19.62
CA GLU A 37 20.16 31.88 19.87
C GLU A 37 19.42 33.06 19.20
N ALA A 38 18.18 32.83 18.78
CA ALA A 38 17.33 33.90 18.26
C ALA A 38 16.73 34.71 19.43
N GLY A 39 16.54 35.99 19.20
CA GLY A 39 15.91 36.86 20.18
C GLY A 39 16.87 37.74 20.94
N PRO A 40 16.36 38.62 21.84
CA PRO A 40 17.17 39.57 22.59
C PRO A 40 18.22 38.86 23.45
N GLU A 41 19.42 39.38 23.42
CA GLU A 41 20.55 38.93 24.26
C GLU A 41 20.98 37.46 24.07
N ASN A 42 20.37 36.72 23.13
CA ASN A 42 20.67 35.31 22.83
C ASN A 42 20.58 34.37 24.03
N ILE A 43 19.67 34.64 24.97
CA ILE A 43 19.52 33.90 26.22
C ILE A 43 18.52 32.75 26.07
N VAL A 44 17.42 32.98 25.30
CA VAL A 44 16.32 32.01 25.21
C VAL A 44 16.68 30.92 24.23
N PRO A 45 16.67 29.63 24.65
CA PRO A 45 16.92 28.51 23.75
C PRO A 45 15.89 28.47 22.59
N THR A 46 16.39 28.57 21.36
CA THR A 46 15.60 28.60 20.11
C THR A 46 16.33 27.85 19.01
N SER A 47 17.42 28.43 18.49
CA SER A 47 18.22 27.78 17.44
C SER A 47 18.83 26.46 17.93
N SER A 48 19.28 26.40 19.17
CA SER A 48 19.83 25.20 19.79
C SER A 48 18.77 24.08 19.91
N THR A 49 17.56 24.42 20.34
CA THR A 49 16.45 23.43 20.44
C THR A 49 16.02 22.95 19.08
N THR A 50 15.98 23.82 18.07
CA THR A 50 15.70 23.44 16.67
C THR A 50 16.74 22.44 16.14
N CYS A 51 18.03 22.71 16.38
CA CYS A 51 19.10 21.80 16.00
C CYS A 51 19.01 20.44 16.72
N GLN A 52 18.66 20.44 18.01
CA GLN A 52 18.48 19.21 18.79
C GLN A 52 17.31 18.39 18.23
N LEU A 53 16.21 19.02 17.86
CA LEU A 53 15.08 18.36 17.21
C LEU A 53 15.50 17.72 15.88
N ALA A 54 16.19 18.49 15.02
CA ALA A 54 16.69 18.01 13.75
C ALA A 54 17.67 16.83 13.90
N LEU A 55 18.56 16.88 14.90
CA LEU A 55 19.45 15.77 15.23
C LEU A 55 18.66 14.53 15.66
N GLY A 56 17.64 14.70 16.51
CA GLY A 56 16.78 13.62 16.97
C GLY A 56 16.08 12.92 15.79
N ASP A 57 15.52 13.69 14.87
CA ASP A 57 14.90 13.17 13.65
C ASP A 57 15.90 12.43 12.75
N ALA A 58 17.10 12.99 12.58
CA ALA A 58 18.17 12.36 11.79
C ALA A 58 18.58 11.00 12.39
N ILE A 59 18.73 10.91 13.70
CA ILE A 59 19.04 9.65 14.40
C ILE A 59 17.89 8.65 14.24
N ALA A 60 16.64 9.10 14.39
CA ALA A 60 15.47 8.25 14.21
C ALA A 60 15.42 7.65 12.80
N ILE A 61 15.62 8.46 11.76
CA ILE A 61 15.67 8.00 10.36
C ILE A 61 16.84 7.04 10.12
N ALA A 62 18.02 7.33 10.68
CA ALA A 62 19.16 6.43 10.59
C ALA A 62 18.86 5.06 11.23
N CYS A 63 18.23 5.05 12.40
CA CYS A 63 17.79 3.81 13.07
C CYS A 63 16.74 3.04 12.25
N MET A 64 15.77 3.74 11.64
CA MET A 64 14.79 3.14 10.77
C MET A 64 15.45 2.45 9.55
N ASN A 65 16.40 3.12 8.92
CA ASN A 65 17.15 2.57 7.78
C ASN A 65 17.99 1.35 8.21
N TYR A 66 18.70 1.44 9.32
CA TYR A 66 19.50 0.35 9.86
C TYR A 66 18.63 -0.89 10.16
N LYS A 67 17.47 -0.70 10.77
CA LYS A 67 16.50 -1.77 11.09
C LYS A 67 15.70 -2.23 9.88
N LYS A 68 15.89 -1.63 8.69
CA LYS A 68 15.07 -1.88 7.49
C LYS A 68 13.58 -1.69 7.74
N PHE A 69 13.24 -0.77 8.66
CA PHE A 69 11.87 -0.46 9.04
C PHE A 69 11.12 0.11 7.84
N ASN A 70 9.95 -0.45 7.57
CA ASN A 70 9.16 -0.13 6.38
C ASN A 70 7.70 0.18 6.73
N LYS A 71 6.91 0.55 5.72
CA LYS A 71 5.50 0.92 5.85
C LYS A 71 4.63 -0.16 6.53
N PHE A 72 4.98 -1.44 6.38
CA PHE A 72 4.23 -2.53 6.99
C PHE A 72 4.55 -2.65 8.49
N ASP A 73 5.79 -2.38 8.88
CA ASP A 73 6.18 -2.32 10.29
C ASP A 73 5.52 -1.13 10.97
N PHE A 74 5.48 0.03 10.30
CA PHE A 74 4.75 1.20 10.77
C PHE A 74 3.26 0.88 11.00
N LYS A 75 2.60 0.21 10.05
CA LYS A 75 1.19 -0.20 10.16
C LYS A 75 0.94 -1.13 11.36
N LYS A 76 1.88 -2.02 11.71
CA LYS A 76 1.77 -2.91 12.87
C LYS A 76 1.75 -2.14 14.20
N ILE A 77 2.58 -1.10 14.31
CA ILE A 77 2.66 -0.30 15.54
C ILE A 77 1.57 0.77 15.63
N HIS A 78 1.02 1.19 14.49
CA HIS A 78 -0.07 2.17 14.40
C HIS A 78 -1.27 1.59 13.67
N PRO A 79 -2.04 0.63 14.27
CA PRO A 79 -3.13 -0.07 13.59
C PRO A 79 -4.34 0.80 13.29
N SER A 80 -4.47 1.95 13.94
CA SER A 80 -5.57 2.91 13.81
C SER A 80 -5.07 4.31 13.50
N GLY A 81 -5.96 5.16 12.96
CA GLY A 81 -5.66 6.56 12.61
C GLY A 81 -5.51 6.79 11.10
N ASN A 82 -5.52 8.08 10.71
CA ASN A 82 -5.52 8.50 9.30
C ASN A 82 -4.33 7.97 8.49
N LEU A 83 -3.16 7.86 9.12
CA LEU A 83 -1.97 7.35 8.45
C LEU A 83 -2.08 5.85 8.16
N SER A 84 -2.65 5.08 9.08
CA SER A 84 -2.89 3.64 8.87
C SER A 84 -3.90 3.38 7.74
N VAL A 85 -4.93 4.22 7.62
CA VAL A 85 -5.89 4.15 6.50
C VAL A 85 -5.17 4.33 5.16
N ARG A 86 -4.26 5.31 5.06
CA ARG A 86 -3.44 5.54 3.84
C ARG A 86 -2.48 4.40 3.52
N LEU A 87 -2.11 3.60 4.51
CA LEU A 87 -1.21 2.45 4.34
C LEU A 87 -1.94 1.13 4.09
N LYS A 88 -3.27 1.14 3.92
CA LYS A 88 -4.00 -0.06 3.50
C LYS A 88 -3.51 -0.55 2.15
N THR A 89 -3.32 -1.85 2.04
CA THR A 89 -2.94 -2.51 0.80
C THR A 89 -4.16 -3.03 0.04
N VAL A 90 -3.96 -3.38 -1.20
CA VAL A 90 -4.94 -4.09 -2.02
C VAL A 90 -5.38 -5.39 -1.34
N GLY A 91 -4.45 -6.12 -0.73
CA GLY A 91 -4.72 -7.35 0.01
C GLY A 91 -5.66 -7.16 1.19
N ASP A 92 -5.63 -6.00 1.87
CA ASP A 92 -6.54 -5.68 2.98
C ASP A 92 -7.99 -5.48 2.53
N LEU A 93 -8.22 -5.09 1.27
CA LEU A 93 -9.53 -4.65 0.75
C LEU A 93 -10.12 -5.59 -0.29
N MET A 94 -9.31 -6.43 -0.95
CA MET A 94 -9.73 -7.28 -2.04
C MET A 94 -10.74 -8.35 -1.62
N LYS A 95 -11.61 -8.72 -2.51
CA LYS A 95 -12.45 -9.91 -2.39
C LYS A 95 -11.63 -11.15 -2.74
N THR A 96 -11.78 -12.22 -1.96
CA THR A 96 -11.02 -13.48 -2.11
C THR A 96 -11.91 -14.71 -2.19
N GLY A 97 -11.36 -15.83 -2.63
CA GLY A 97 -12.00 -17.15 -2.59
C GLY A 97 -13.32 -17.20 -3.35
N LYS A 98 -14.36 -17.74 -2.75
CA LYS A 98 -15.70 -17.91 -3.37
C LYS A 98 -16.38 -16.57 -3.73
N ARG A 99 -15.92 -15.45 -3.23
CA ARG A 99 -16.46 -14.13 -3.61
C ARG A 99 -16.01 -13.67 -4.98
N ILE A 100 -14.89 -14.19 -5.49
CA ILE A 100 -14.40 -13.86 -6.82
C ILE A 100 -15.27 -14.56 -7.88
N PRO A 101 -15.78 -13.83 -8.90
CA PRO A 101 -16.64 -14.38 -9.93
C PRO A 101 -15.80 -15.02 -11.06
N PHE A 102 -15.15 -16.13 -10.79
CA PHE A 102 -14.43 -16.89 -11.81
C PHE A 102 -15.38 -17.64 -12.74
N ILE A 103 -15.06 -17.61 -14.03
CA ILE A 103 -15.73 -18.38 -15.07
C ILE A 103 -14.71 -19.02 -16.03
N SER A 104 -15.11 -20.11 -16.69
CA SER A 104 -14.28 -20.72 -17.74
C SER A 104 -14.40 -19.93 -19.04
N ASP A 105 -13.31 -19.86 -19.81
CA ASP A 105 -13.22 -19.27 -21.15
C ASP A 105 -14.13 -19.93 -22.20
N LYS A 106 -14.61 -21.15 -21.93
CA LYS A 106 -15.48 -21.95 -22.81
C LYS A 106 -16.97 -21.87 -22.49
N ILE A 107 -17.38 -21.24 -21.39
CA ILE A 107 -18.81 -21.15 -21.09
C ILE A 107 -19.51 -20.16 -22.04
N LYS A 108 -20.80 -20.42 -22.28
CA LYS A 108 -21.66 -19.56 -23.10
C LYS A 108 -22.04 -18.29 -22.31
N MET A 109 -22.21 -17.18 -23.02
CA MET A 109 -22.58 -15.89 -22.43
C MET A 109 -23.88 -15.93 -21.64
N LYS A 110 -24.88 -16.71 -22.07
CA LYS A 110 -26.11 -16.94 -21.30
C LYS A 110 -25.85 -17.38 -19.86
N LYS A 111 -24.86 -18.26 -19.65
CA LYS A 111 -24.45 -18.70 -18.31
C LYS A 111 -23.62 -17.64 -17.58
N ALA A 112 -22.75 -16.94 -18.30
CA ALA A 112 -21.94 -15.84 -17.75
C ALA A 112 -22.82 -14.70 -17.21
N LEU A 113 -23.88 -14.31 -17.94
CA LEU A 113 -24.86 -13.30 -17.53
C LEU A 113 -25.56 -13.67 -16.22
N LYS A 114 -25.93 -14.93 -16.03
CA LYS A 114 -26.54 -15.41 -14.78
C LYS A 114 -25.57 -15.25 -13.60
N ILE A 115 -24.26 -15.49 -13.84
CA ILE A 115 -23.22 -15.40 -12.79
C ILE A 115 -22.93 -13.94 -12.42
N ILE A 116 -22.81 -13.02 -13.38
CA ILE A 116 -22.54 -11.61 -13.11
C ILE A 116 -23.67 -10.99 -12.29
N ASN A 117 -24.93 -11.28 -12.67
CA ASN A 117 -26.11 -10.81 -11.94
C ASN A 117 -26.17 -11.38 -10.51
N LYS A 118 -25.86 -12.67 -10.32
CA LYS A 118 -25.84 -13.32 -8.99
C LYS A 118 -24.75 -12.73 -8.09
N LYS A 119 -23.57 -12.43 -8.64
CA LYS A 119 -22.43 -11.93 -7.86
C LYS A 119 -22.49 -10.43 -7.57
N LYS A 120 -23.25 -9.65 -8.36
CA LYS A 120 -23.47 -8.20 -8.18
C LYS A 120 -22.16 -7.38 -8.07
N LEU A 121 -21.11 -7.81 -8.79
CA LEU A 121 -19.81 -7.12 -8.80
C LEU A 121 -19.53 -6.40 -10.12
N GLY A 122 -20.44 -6.52 -11.10
CA GLY A 122 -20.28 -5.90 -12.41
C GLY A 122 -19.09 -6.39 -13.23
N VAL A 123 -18.50 -7.54 -12.83
CA VAL A 123 -17.29 -8.09 -13.45
C VAL A 123 -17.22 -9.60 -13.32
N LEU A 124 -16.65 -10.26 -14.35
CA LEU A 124 -16.30 -11.69 -14.34
C LEU A 124 -14.85 -11.87 -14.70
N ILE A 125 -14.15 -12.77 -14.02
CA ILE A 125 -12.75 -13.12 -14.32
C ILE A 125 -12.75 -14.43 -15.11
N VAL A 126 -12.22 -14.38 -16.32
CA VAL A 126 -12.19 -15.52 -17.24
C VAL A 126 -10.90 -16.30 -17.07
N GLN A 127 -11.02 -17.58 -16.80
CA GLN A 127 -9.89 -18.50 -16.63
C GLN A 127 -9.89 -19.61 -17.68
N ASN A 128 -8.70 -20.04 -18.08
CA ASN A 128 -8.51 -21.22 -18.91
C ASN A 128 -8.55 -22.52 -18.08
N LYS A 129 -8.37 -23.68 -18.75
CA LYS A 129 -8.36 -25.00 -18.10
C LYS A 129 -7.36 -25.16 -16.96
N ILE A 130 -6.20 -24.47 -17.02
CA ILE A 130 -5.16 -24.50 -15.98
C ILE A 130 -5.30 -23.37 -14.96
N LYS A 131 -6.50 -22.80 -14.83
CA LYS A 131 -6.84 -21.71 -13.88
C LYS A 131 -6.00 -20.44 -14.02
N ARG A 132 -5.39 -20.20 -15.18
CA ARG A 132 -4.76 -18.91 -15.49
C ARG A 132 -5.83 -17.92 -15.94
N THR A 133 -5.74 -16.70 -15.44
CA THR A 133 -6.59 -15.58 -15.87
C THR A 133 -6.20 -15.16 -17.28
N VAL A 134 -7.14 -15.26 -18.21
CA VAL A 134 -6.94 -14.96 -19.62
C VAL A 134 -7.75 -13.75 -20.09
N GLY A 135 -8.74 -13.34 -19.32
CA GLY A 135 -9.57 -12.20 -19.65
C GLY A 135 -10.48 -11.76 -18.52
N ILE A 136 -11.24 -10.70 -18.80
CA ILE A 136 -12.24 -10.11 -17.92
C ILE A 136 -13.48 -9.75 -18.77
N ILE A 137 -14.66 -9.80 -18.17
CA ILE A 137 -15.90 -9.29 -18.76
C ILE A 137 -16.53 -8.36 -17.74
N THR A 138 -16.73 -7.11 -18.09
CA THR A 138 -17.36 -6.08 -17.25
C THR A 138 -18.74 -5.71 -17.78
N ASP A 139 -19.53 -4.97 -17.00
CA ASP A 139 -20.82 -4.43 -17.47
C ASP A 139 -20.64 -3.53 -18.71
N GLY A 140 -19.52 -2.80 -18.80
CA GLY A 140 -19.16 -2.03 -20.00
C GLY A 140 -18.89 -2.93 -21.22
N ASP A 141 -18.28 -4.10 -21.01
CA ASP A 141 -18.09 -5.08 -22.07
C ASP A 141 -19.43 -5.65 -22.53
N LEU A 142 -20.35 -5.93 -21.59
CA LEU A 142 -21.69 -6.43 -21.93
C LEU A 142 -22.45 -5.46 -22.82
N LYS A 143 -22.38 -4.15 -22.53
CA LYS A 143 -22.97 -3.12 -23.39
C LYS A 143 -22.39 -3.15 -24.80
N ARG A 144 -21.06 -3.22 -24.93
CA ARG A 144 -20.39 -3.32 -26.24
C ARG A 144 -20.72 -4.59 -27.00
N ILE A 145 -20.83 -5.71 -26.28
CA ILE A 145 -21.22 -7.02 -26.89
C ILE A 145 -22.63 -6.94 -27.42
N ALA A 146 -23.57 -6.38 -26.67
CA ALA A 146 -24.96 -6.22 -27.08
C ALA A 146 -25.13 -5.33 -28.33
N GLN A 147 -24.27 -4.29 -28.44
CA GLN A 147 -24.26 -3.43 -29.64
C GLN A 147 -23.69 -4.15 -30.88
N LYS A 148 -22.72 -5.05 -30.69
CA LYS A 148 -21.99 -5.71 -31.77
C LYS A 148 -22.68 -6.96 -32.30
N PHE A 149 -23.46 -7.66 -31.45
CA PHE A 149 -24.05 -8.98 -31.77
C PHE A 149 -25.52 -8.99 -31.42
N ASN A 150 -26.39 -9.21 -32.42
CA ASN A 150 -27.84 -9.35 -32.21
C ASN A 150 -28.22 -10.54 -31.33
N LYS A 151 -27.44 -11.62 -31.36
CA LYS A 151 -27.63 -12.83 -30.55
C LYS A 151 -26.27 -13.28 -29.99
N PHE A 152 -25.95 -12.89 -28.75
CA PHE A 152 -24.67 -13.24 -28.14
C PHE A 152 -24.73 -14.33 -27.05
N ASP A 153 -25.92 -14.79 -26.70
CA ASP A 153 -26.14 -15.78 -25.63
C ASP A 153 -25.36 -17.08 -25.84
N ASN A 154 -25.20 -17.50 -27.08
CA ASN A 154 -24.52 -18.75 -27.45
C ASN A 154 -23.01 -18.57 -27.70
N LEU A 155 -22.47 -17.33 -27.65
CA LEU A 155 -21.06 -17.09 -27.82
C LEU A 155 -20.29 -17.59 -26.59
N GLU A 156 -19.11 -18.16 -26.82
CA GLU A 156 -18.19 -18.50 -25.74
C GLU A 156 -17.54 -17.22 -25.18
N THR A 157 -17.33 -17.19 -23.88
CA THR A 157 -16.73 -16.02 -23.16
C THR A 157 -15.38 -15.62 -23.73
N ARG A 158 -14.57 -16.57 -24.21
CA ARG A 158 -13.25 -16.29 -24.86
C ARG A 158 -13.34 -15.42 -26.11
N LYS A 159 -14.50 -15.44 -26.82
CA LYS A 159 -14.70 -14.65 -28.05
C LYS A 159 -15.01 -13.17 -27.76
N VAL A 160 -15.50 -12.87 -26.58
CA VAL A 160 -16.05 -11.54 -26.24
C VAL A 160 -15.35 -10.88 -25.05
N MET A 161 -14.50 -11.59 -24.31
CA MET A 161 -13.76 -11.04 -23.15
C MET A 161 -12.71 -10.01 -23.56
N THR A 162 -12.45 -9.05 -22.72
CA THR A 162 -11.24 -8.22 -22.77
C THR A 162 -10.06 -9.07 -22.30
N LYS A 163 -9.09 -9.29 -23.21
CA LYS A 163 -7.89 -10.09 -22.92
C LYS A 163 -6.90 -9.30 -22.08
N ASN A 164 -6.03 -10.05 -21.36
CA ASN A 164 -4.93 -9.49 -20.55
C ASN A 164 -5.41 -8.40 -19.57
N PRO A 165 -6.31 -8.72 -18.64
CA PRO A 165 -6.84 -7.73 -17.70
C PRO A 165 -5.71 -7.11 -16.88
N LEU A 166 -5.84 -5.82 -16.57
CA LEU A 166 -4.92 -5.15 -15.67
C LEU A 166 -4.94 -5.80 -14.28
N SER A 167 -3.77 -5.96 -13.72
CA SER A 167 -3.62 -6.58 -12.40
C SER A 167 -2.55 -5.86 -11.58
N VAL A 168 -2.68 -5.96 -10.26
CA VAL A 168 -1.75 -5.40 -9.28
C VAL A 168 -1.34 -6.46 -8.25
N GLU A 169 -0.23 -6.24 -7.58
CA GLU A 169 0.20 -7.10 -6.47
C GLU A 169 -0.63 -6.85 -5.20
N GLU A 170 -0.80 -7.88 -4.38
CA GLU A 170 -1.58 -7.80 -3.13
C GLU A 170 -1.00 -6.81 -2.12
N ASP A 171 0.32 -6.53 -2.16
CA ASP A 171 1.01 -5.57 -1.30
C ASP A 171 1.06 -4.13 -1.86
N THR A 172 0.45 -3.89 -3.03
CA THR A 172 0.27 -2.54 -3.59
C THR A 172 -0.59 -1.70 -2.66
N LEU A 173 -0.25 -0.42 -2.46
CA LEU A 173 -1.11 0.49 -1.70
C LEU A 173 -2.46 0.68 -2.40
N ALA A 174 -3.53 0.70 -1.63
CA ALA A 174 -4.88 0.89 -2.17
C ALA A 174 -5.04 2.25 -2.88
N ALA A 175 -4.40 3.31 -2.39
CA ALA A 175 -4.35 4.61 -3.05
C ALA A 175 -3.69 4.53 -4.44
N SER A 176 -2.60 3.77 -4.58
CA SER A 176 -1.96 3.55 -5.88
C SER A 176 -2.85 2.76 -6.83
N ALA A 177 -3.56 1.76 -6.32
CA ALA A 177 -4.54 1.00 -7.11
C ALA A 177 -5.70 1.88 -7.59
N LEU A 178 -6.19 2.80 -6.74
CA LEU A 178 -7.22 3.79 -7.10
C LEU A 178 -6.72 4.73 -8.21
N SER A 179 -5.50 5.23 -8.11
CA SER A 179 -4.87 6.05 -9.14
C SER A 179 -4.80 5.32 -10.48
N ILE A 180 -4.42 4.04 -10.49
CA ILE A 180 -4.43 3.21 -11.70
C ILE A 180 -5.85 3.08 -12.26
N MET A 181 -6.85 2.81 -11.42
CA MET A 181 -8.25 2.70 -11.86
C MET A 181 -8.73 4.00 -12.52
N ASN A 182 -8.44 5.15 -11.90
CA ASN A 182 -8.82 6.47 -12.43
C ASN A 182 -8.13 6.78 -13.76
N SER A 183 -6.82 6.58 -13.84
CA SER A 183 -6.04 6.86 -15.06
C SER A 183 -6.44 5.97 -16.23
N LYS A 184 -6.79 4.71 -15.97
CA LYS A 184 -7.22 3.74 -16.97
C LYS A 184 -8.74 3.70 -17.19
N LYS A 185 -9.51 4.52 -16.45
CA LYS A 185 -10.98 4.58 -16.50
C LYS A 185 -11.64 3.21 -16.30
N ILE A 186 -11.16 2.44 -15.32
CA ILE A 186 -11.66 1.12 -14.95
C ILE A 186 -12.09 1.10 -13.49
N THR A 187 -13.03 0.23 -13.14
CA THR A 187 -13.59 0.13 -11.78
C THR A 187 -13.11 -1.09 -11.01
N SER A 188 -12.35 -1.97 -11.63
CA SER A 188 -11.91 -3.22 -11.02
C SER A 188 -10.51 -3.62 -11.49
N LEU A 189 -9.73 -4.21 -10.58
CA LEU A 189 -8.42 -4.77 -10.86
C LEU A 189 -8.35 -6.22 -10.39
N CYS A 190 -7.75 -7.07 -11.20
CA CYS A 190 -7.32 -8.39 -10.77
C CYS A 190 -6.14 -8.24 -9.80
N VAL A 191 -6.08 -9.09 -8.79
CA VAL A 191 -4.99 -9.09 -7.82
C VAL A 191 -4.21 -10.39 -7.91
N HIS A 192 -2.89 -10.30 -7.96
CA HIS A 192 -2.00 -11.45 -8.00
C HIS A 192 -0.95 -11.38 -6.89
N ARG A 193 -0.34 -12.52 -6.58
CA ARG A 193 0.83 -12.58 -5.72
C ARG A 193 2.10 -12.33 -6.51
N LYS A 194 3.13 -11.87 -5.83
CA LYS A 194 4.48 -11.68 -6.40
C LYS A 194 4.86 -12.86 -7.28
N LYS A 195 5.38 -12.57 -8.48
CA LYS A 195 5.80 -13.56 -9.49
C LYS A 195 4.70 -14.46 -10.09
N LYS A 196 3.40 -14.25 -9.75
CA LYS A 196 2.28 -15.07 -10.28
C LYS A 196 1.22 -14.23 -11.00
N ILE A 197 1.63 -13.32 -11.88
CA ILE A 197 0.79 -12.32 -12.57
C ILE A 197 -0.45 -12.92 -13.24
N LYS A 198 -0.34 -14.11 -13.84
CA LYS A 198 -1.46 -14.76 -14.53
C LYS A 198 -2.40 -15.54 -13.60
N THR A 199 -2.16 -15.53 -12.28
CA THR A 199 -3.02 -16.22 -11.31
C THR A 199 -3.69 -15.20 -10.42
N THR A 200 -4.96 -14.91 -10.67
CA THR A 200 -5.74 -14.01 -9.83
C THR A 200 -6.08 -14.68 -8.50
N VAL A 201 -5.69 -14.03 -7.40
CA VAL A 201 -5.97 -14.45 -6.02
C VAL A 201 -7.01 -13.56 -5.35
N GLY A 202 -7.24 -12.37 -5.91
CA GLY A 202 -8.19 -11.37 -5.41
C GLY A 202 -8.81 -10.54 -6.52
N LEU A 203 -9.91 -9.90 -6.20
CA LEU A 203 -10.56 -8.89 -7.02
C LEU A 203 -10.76 -7.64 -6.17
N LEU A 204 -10.23 -6.52 -6.61
CA LEU A 204 -10.41 -5.22 -5.98
C LEU A 204 -11.36 -4.38 -6.82
N HIS A 205 -12.40 -3.84 -6.19
CA HIS A 205 -13.31 -2.90 -6.83
C HIS A 205 -13.11 -1.49 -6.26
N MET A 206 -13.26 -0.46 -7.07
CA MET A 206 -13.09 0.95 -6.68
C MET A 206 -13.91 1.30 -5.43
N HIS A 207 -15.17 0.85 -5.35
CA HIS A 207 -16.01 1.09 -4.17
C HIS A 207 -15.47 0.47 -2.87
N ASP A 208 -14.70 -0.61 -2.93
CA ASP A 208 -14.09 -1.20 -1.73
C ASP A 208 -13.00 -0.27 -1.18
N ILE A 209 -12.29 0.44 -2.06
CA ILE A 209 -11.28 1.46 -1.67
C ILE A 209 -11.98 2.69 -1.08
N LEU A 210 -12.97 3.25 -1.78
CA LEU A 210 -13.68 4.46 -1.34
C LEU A 210 -14.38 4.26 0.01
N ARG A 211 -15.00 3.11 0.25
CA ARG A 211 -15.60 2.75 1.54
C ARG A 211 -14.59 2.67 2.69
N SER A 212 -13.32 2.53 2.39
CA SER A 212 -12.27 2.48 3.40
C SER A 212 -11.69 3.86 3.74
N ASN A 213 -12.33 4.97 3.27
CA ASN A 213 -11.91 6.36 3.44
C ASN A 213 -10.51 6.67 2.87
N ILE A 214 -10.14 5.99 1.81
CA ILE A 214 -8.92 6.28 1.03
C ILE A 214 -9.34 7.14 -0.16
N ASN A 215 -8.92 8.41 -0.15
CA ASN A 215 -9.13 9.39 -1.22
C ASN A 215 -7.84 9.59 -2.00
#